data_4b509523e224cbe59db204c21ba9b99e
#
_entry.id   4b509523e224cbe59db204c21ba9b99e
#
_cell.length_a   1.000
_cell.length_b   1.000
_cell.length_c   1.000
_cell.angle_alpha   90.00
_cell.angle_beta   90.00
_cell.angle_gamma   90.00
#
_symmetry.space_group_name_H-M   'P 1'
#
loop_
_entity.id
_entity.type
_entity.pdbx_description
1 polymer ?
#
loop_
_entity_poly.entity_id
_entity_poly.type
_entity_poly.pdbx_seq_one_letter_code
_entity_poly.pdbx_strand_id
1 'polypeptide(L)'
;MLKAAYNFGVTPVEMKEIVYQAVAYLGIGRVFPFLKAVNCFIEDTLGLKLPLENQNDPNTNRLEKGEQAQVAIFGEEMRGYATSGDPKTVHIRKWLTDNCFGDYYTRGGLDYKQREMITFCFLYAQGGCKPQAIAHAKANIRLGNDEAFLIKVVSQNVPFVGYPRSLNAIDCIEKAGKE
;
A
#
# COMPACT_ATOMS: atom_id res chain seq x y z
N MET A 1 8.97 2.57 -17.50
CA MET A 1 8.02 1.70 -16.75
C MET A 1 6.57 2.20 -16.83
N LEU A 2 6.26 3.50 -16.66
CA LEU A 2 4.87 4.00 -16.74
C LEU A 2 4.16 3.65 -18.03
N LYS A 3 4.83 3.86 -19.21
CA LYS A 3 4.29 3.48 -20.52
C LYS A 3 4.01 1.97 -20.63
N ALA A 4 4.88 1.14 -20.07
CA ALA A 4 4.66 -0.31 -20.04
C ALA A 4 3.45 -0.67 -19.18
N ALA A 5 3.35 -0.13 -17.96
CA ALA A 5 2.20 -0.34 -17.09
C ALA A 5 0.88 0.07 -17.78
N TYR A 6 0.87 1.23 -18.44
CA TYR A 6 -0.29 1.71 -19.20
C TYR A 6 -0.67 0.75 -20.33
N ASN A 7 0.32 0.27 -21.10
CA ASN A 7 0.09 -0.69 -22.19
C ASN A 7 -0.43 -2.05 -21.69
N PHE A 8 -0.16 -2.41 -20.43
CA PHE A 8 -0.71 -3.60 -19.77
C PHE A 8 -2.02 -3.33 -19.00
N GLY A 9 -2.64 -2.19 -19.22
CA GLY A 9 -3.98 -1.89 -18.70
C GLY A 9 -4.03 -1.19 -17.34
N VAL A 10 -2.87 -0.80 -16.77
CA VAL A 10 -2.88 0.01 -15.54
C VAL A 10 -3.37 1.42 -15.88
N THR A 11 -4.48 1.81 -15.27
CA THR A 11 -5.11 3.10 -15.53
C THR A 11 -4.34 4.27 -14.93
N PRO A 12 -4.50 5.51 -15.45
CA PRO A 12 -3.91 6.70 -14.84
C PRO A 12 -4.31 6.92 -13.38
N VAL A 13 -5.55 6.55 -13.01
CA VAL A 13 -6.03 6.62 -11.62
C VAL A 13 -5.25 5.65 -10.74
N GLU A 14 -5.11 4.39 -11.12
CA GLU A 14 -4.33 3.40 -10.38
C GLU A 14 -2.87 3.83 -10.23
N MET A 15 -2.24 4.37 -11.28
CA MET A 15 -0.88 4.91 -11.19
C MET A 15 -0.76 6.00 -10.12
N LYS A 16 -1.73 6.90 -10.04
CA LYS A 16 -1.76 7.96 -9.01
C LYS A 16 -1.98 7.38 -7.62
N GLU A 17 -2.90 6.43 -7.48
CA GLU A 17 -3.21 5.80 -6.20
C GLU A 17 -2.02 5.01 -5.64
N ILE A 18 -1.25 4.32 -6.47
CA ILE A 18 0.00 3.65 -6.08
C ILE A 18 0.99 4.67 -5.48
N VAL A 19 1.18 5.81 -6.13
CA VAL A 19 2.11 6.84 -5.67
C VAL A 19 1.61 7.54 -4.41
N TYR A 20 0.31 7.83 -4.31
CA TYR A 20 -0.26 8.41 -3.09
C TYR A 20 -0.08 7.49 -1.89
N GLN A 21 -0.43 6.21 -2.03
CA GLN A 21 -0.29 5.22 -0.96
C GLN A 21 1.17 5.04 -0.53
N ALA A 22 2.11 5.13 -1.46
CA ALA A 22 3.54 5.02 -1.18
C ALA A 22 4.03 6.03 -0.13
N VAL A 23 3.37 7.19 0.00
CA VAL A 23 3.75 8.24 0.98
C VAL A 23 3.73 7.71 2.41
N ALA A 24 2.69 6.93 2.76
CA ALA A 24 2.56 6.38 4.11
C ALA A 24 3.65 5.37 4.48
N TYR A 25 4.23 4.69 3.49
CA TYR A 25 5.22 3.60 3.71
C TYR A 25 6.66 4.03 3.45
N LEU A 26 6.88 4.91 2.49
CA LEU A 26 8.22 5.29 2.02
C LEU A 26 8.61 6.73 2.40
N GLY A 27 7.63 7.53 2.83
CA GLY A 27 7.79 8.95 3.15
C GLY A 27 7.83 9.86 1.92
N ILE A 28 7.32 11.09 2.08
CA ILE A 28 7.15 12.05 0.98
C ILE A 28 8.46 12.37 0.27
N GLY A 29 9.59 12.42 0.98
CA GLY A 29 10.89 12.73 0.39
C GLY A 29 11.33 11.74 -0.69
N ARG A 30 11.01 10.45 -0.52
CA ARG A 30 11.29 9.42 -1.53
C ARG A 30 10.25 9.38 -2.63
N VAL A 31 9.00 9.70 -2.31
CA VAL A 31 7.85 9.51 -3.23
C VAL A 31 7.65 10.71 -4.15
N PHE A 32 8.02 11.91 -3.74
CA PHE A 32 7.74 13.13 -4.50
C PHE A 32 8.28 13.12 -5.96
N PRO A 33 9.51 12.62 -6.25
CA PRO A 33 9.98 12.50 -7.63
C PRO A 33 9.10 11.58 -8.49
N PHE A 34 8.57 10.51 -7.91
CA PHE A 34 7.68 9.59 -8.63
C PHE A 34 6.30 10.20 -8.88
N LEU A 35 5.77 10.99 -7.96
CA LEU A 35 4.54 11.74 -8.16
C LEU A 35 4.69 12.70 -9.35
N LYS A 36 5.80 13.43 -9.42
CA LYS A 36 6.11 14.33 -10.53
C LYS A 36 6.20 13.56 -11.85
N ALA A 37 6.90 12.44 -11.88
CA ALA A 37 7.04 11.61 -13.08
C ALA A 37 5.69 11.06 -13.56
N VAL A 38 4.81 10.62 -12.66
CA VAL A 38 3.47 10.15 -13.00
C VAL A 38 2.62 11.29 -13.54
N ASN A 39 2.66 12.47 -12.92
CA ASN A 39 1.92 13.63 -13.42
C ASN A 39 2.35 14.01 -14.84
N CYS A 40 3.67 14.17 -15.07
CA CYS A 40 4.20 14.45 -16.42
C CYS A 40 3.77 13.37 -17.43
N PHE A 41 3.82 12.10 -17.08
CA PHE A 41 3.36 11.04 -17.97
C PHE A 41 1.86 11.18 -18.33
N ILE A 42 1.02 11.47 -17.34
CA ILE A 42 -0.43 11.64 -17.56
C ILE A 42 -0.72 12.88 -18.41
N GLU A 43 -0.09 14.00 -18.11
CA GLU A 43 -0.35 15.27 -18.80
C GLU A 43 0.33 15.32 -20.18
N ASP A 44 1.63 15.04 -20.24
CA ASP A 44 2.44 15.25 -21.44
C ASP A 44 2.34 14.07 -22.43
N THR A 45 2.17 12.84 -21.95
CA THR A 45 2.13 11.65 -22.82
C THR A 45 0.71 11.22 -23.15
N LEU A 46 -0.21 11.27 -22.16
CA LEU A 46 -1.59 10.84 -22.39
C LEU A 46 -2.53 12.01 -22.71
N GLY A 47 -2.12 13.26 -22.52
CA GLY A 47 -2.93 14.45 -22.76
C GLY A 47 -4.12 14.61 -21.82
N LEU A 48 -4.09 13.97 -20.65
CA LEU A 48 -5.16 14.01 -19.66
C LEU A 48 -4.91 15.14 -18.64
N LYS A 49 -5.99 15.81 -18.24
CA LYS A 49 -5.91 16.87 -17.23
C LYS A 49 -5.93 16.31 -15.81
N LEU A 50 -5.17 16.94 -14.92
CA LEU A 50 -5.21 16.70 -13.48
C LEU A 50 -6.04 17.81 -12.78
N PRO A 51 -6.62 17.55 -11.59
CA PRO A 51 -6.65 16.26 -10.90
C PRO A 51 -7.60 15.26 -11.58
N LEU A 52 -7.28 13.97 -11.42
CA LEU A 52 -8.21 12.91 -11.78
C LEU A 52 -9.31 12.83 -10.70
N GLU A 53 -10.54 12.50 -11.13
CA GLU A 53 -11.69 12.34 -10.24
C GLU A 53 -11.46 11.13 -9.33
N ASN A 54 -11.03 11.38 -8.13
CA ASN A 54 -10.93 10.37 -7.07
C ASN A 54 -10.50 11.00 -5.74
N GLN A 55 -11.23 12.03 -5.30
CA GLN A 55 -10.90 12.74 -4.06
C GLN A 55 -11.69 12.16 -2.89
N ASN A 56 -11.06 12.19 -1.70
CA ASN A 56 -11.78 11.90 -0.47
C ASN A 56 -12.79 13.00 -0.18
N ASP A 57 -13.94 12.62 0.36
CA ASP A 57 -14.92 13.58 0.91
C ASP A 57 -14.28 14.27 2.14
N PRO A 58 -14.13 15.61 2.14
CA PRO A 58 -13.54 16.35 3.25
C PRO A 58 -14.37 16.26 4.54
N ASN A 59 -15.67 15.91 4.44
CA ASN A 59 -16.56 15.73 5.58
C ASN A 59 -16.49 14.31 6.18
N THR A 60 -15.67 13.45 5.64
CA THR A 60 -15.54 12.08 6.10
C THR A 60 -14.86 12.04 7.48
N ASN A 61 -15.40 11.22 8.39
CA ASN A 61 -14.70 10.83 9.60
C ASN A 61 -13.56 9.86 9.24
N ARG A 62 -12.39 10.42 9.01
CA ARG A 62 -11.19 9.70 8.56
C ARG A 62 -10.78 8.60 9.55
N LEU A 63 -10.84 8.91 10.86
CA LEU A 63 -10.46 7.97 11.90
C LEU A 63 -11.38 6.73 11.92
N GLU A 64 -12.69 6.95 11.83
CA GLU A 64 -13.67 5.86 11.80
C GLU A 64 -13.53 5.01 10.54
N LYS A 65 -13.43 5.63 9.38
CA LYS A 65 -13.23 4.91 8.11
C LYS A 65 -11.89 4.17 8.08
N GLY A 66 -10.84 4.75 8.66
CA GLY A 66 -9.54 4.11 8.79
C GLY A 66 -9.59 2.89 9.68
N GLU A 67 -10.31 2.93 10.80
CA GLU A 67 -10.54 1.75 11.65
C GLU A 67 -11.34 0.68 10.92
N GLN A 68 -12.40 1.06 10.20
CA GLN A 68 -13.18 0.13 9.38
C GLN A 68 -12.30 -0.55 8.33
N ALA A 69 -11.42 0.19 7.64
CA ALA A 69 -10.47 -0.36 6.69
C ALA A 69 -9.48 -1.33 7.35
N GLN A 70 -8.91 -0.96 8.51
CA GLN A 70 -8.00 -1.83 9.26
C GLN A 70 -8.68 -3.13 9.69
N VAL A 71 -9.91 -3.06 10.21
CA VAL A 71 -10.69 -4.25 10.61
C VAL A 71 -10.99 -5.12 9.39
N ALA A 72 -11.39 -4.54 8.26
CA ALA A 72 -11.67 -5.29 7.03
C ALA A 72 -10.43 -6.03 6.50
N ILE A 73 -9.25 -5.44 6.62
CA ILE A 73 -8.00 -5.97 6.07
C ILE A 73 -7.36 -6.98 7.03
N PHE A 74 -7.20 -6.61 8.30
CA PHE A 74 -6.42 -7.38 9.28
C PHE A 74 -7.29 -8.22 10.22
N GLY A 75 -8.48 -7.77 10.57
CA GLY A 75 -9.40 -8.48 11.48
C GLY A 75 -9.89 -7.62 12.64
N GLU A 76 -10.79 -8.18 13.42
CA GLU A 76 -11.43 -7.49 14.55
C GLU A 76 -10.43 -7.05 15.65
N GLU A 77 -9.27 -7.67 15.73
CA GLU A 77 -8.17 -7.28 16.63
C GLU A 77 -7.66 -5.87 16.38
N MET A 78 -7.95 -5.28 15.24
CA MET A 78 -7.62 -3.88 14.94
C MET A 78 -8.61 -2.87 15.52
N ARG A 79 -9.74 -3.32 16.04
CA ARG A 79 -10.71 -2.43 16.66
C ARG A 79 -10.13 -1.75 17.91
N GLY A 80 -10.23 -0.43 17.97
CA GLY A 80 -9.65 0.38 19.02
C GLY A 80 -8.13 0.54 18.96
N TYR A 81 -7.47 0.07 17.87
CA TYR A 81 -6.02 0.19 17.73
C TYR A 81 -5.50 1.63 17.87
N ALA A 82 -6.25 2.60 17.32
CA ALA A 82 -5.89 4.02 17.34
C ALA A 82 -5.77 4.64 18.74
N THR A 83 -6.42 4.03 19.73
CA THR A 83 -6.46 4.52 21.11
C THR A 83 -5.75 3.59 22.11
N SER A 84 -5.18 2.48 21.62
CA SER A 84 -4.50 1.47 22.42
C SER A 84 -2.97 1.67 22.48
N GLY A 85 -2.33 1.08 23.47
CA GLY A 85 -0.88 1.04 23.60
C GLY A 85 -0.30 2.08 24.56
N ASP A 86 1.01 2.31 24.45
CA ASP A 86 1.73 3.24 25.35
C ASP A 86 1.28 4.70 25.07
N PRO A 87 0.86 5.45 26.12
CA PRO A 87 0.46 6.87 25.99
C PRO A 87 1.50 7.76 25.31
N LYS A 88 2.78 7.43 25.40
CA LYS A 88 3.86 8.19 24.75
C LYS A 88 3.85 8.06 23.23
N THR A 89 3.32 6.98 22.68
CA THR A 89 3.39 6.64 21.25
C THR A 89 2.01 6.43 20.61
N VAL A 90 0.92 6.44 21.36
CA VAL A 90 -0.44 6.21 20.87
C VAL A 90 -0.83 7.18 19.74
N HIS A 91 -0.30 8.40 19.74
CA HIS A 91 -0.55 9.36 18.66
C HIS A 91 -0.07 8.84 17.28
N ILE A 92 1.01 8.04 17.23
CA ILE A 92 1.48 7.41 15.99
C ILE A 92 0.46 6.38 15.48
N ARG A 93 -0.14 5.58 16.38
CA ARG A 93 -1.21 4.64 16.02
C ARG A 93 -2.45 5.37 15.50
N LYS A 94 -2.82 6.48 16.15
CA LYS A 94 -3.92 7.31 15.70
C LYS A 94 -3.65 7.87 14.29
N TRP A 95 -2.44 8.39 14.03
CA TRP A 95 -2.07 8.87 12.69
C TRP A 95 -2.05 7.75 11.66
N LEU A 96 -1.57 6.56 12.02
CA LEU A 96 -1.62 5.40 11.13
C LEU A 96 -3.07 5.07 10.73
N THR A 97 -4.00 5.03 11.67
CA THR A 97 -5.40 4.77 11.40
C THR A 97 -6.04 5.90 10.58
N ASP A 98 -5.84 7.14 11.00
CA ASP A 98 -6.45 8.34 10.43
C ASP A 98 -5.87 8.65 9.03
N ASN A 99 -4.54 8.76 8.89
CA ASN A 99 -3.89 9.14 7.65
C ASN A 99 -3.65 7.95 6.71
N CYS A 100 -2.98 6.87 7.16
CA CYS A 100 -2.68 5.77 6.25
C CYS A 100 -3.97 5.07 5.78
N PHE A 101 -4.79 4.61 6.72
CA PHE A 101 -6.00 3.87 6.39
C PHE A 101 -7.20 4.79 6.10
N GLY A 102 -7.32 5.93 6.78
CA GLY A 102 -8.42 6.86 6.59
C GLY A 102 -8.30 7.73 5.34
N ASP A 103 -7.09 8.14 4.94
CA ASP A 103 -6.91 8.95 3.73
C ASP A 103 -6.59 8.09 2.49
N TYR A 104 -5.59 7.19 2.56
CA TYR A 104 -5.14 6.49 1.36
C TYR A 104 -5.96 5.25 1.03
N TYR A 105 -6.31 4.43 2.02
CA TYR A 105 -7.03 3.18 1.77
C TYR A 105 -8.50 3.35 1.45
N THR A 106 -9.10 4.48 1.83
CA THR A 106 -10.51 4.79 1.54
C THR A 106 -10.74 5.47 0.20
N ARG A 107 -9.66 5.80 -0.51
CA ARG A 107 -9.74 6.35 -1.88
C ARG A 107 -10.15 5.26 -2.86
N GLY A 108 -10.90 5.61 -3.90
CA GLY A 108 -11.22 4.71 -5.00
C GLY A 108 -10.00 4.37 -5.87
N GLY A 109 -10.24 3.67 -6.98
CA GLY A 109 -9.22 3.30 -7.98
C GLY A 109 -8.46 2.01 -7.69
N LEU A 110 -8.30 1.63 -6.41
CA LEU A 110 -7.71 0.36 -5.98
C LEU A 110 -8.58 -0.25 -4.87
N ASP A 111 -8.83 -1.53 -4.94
CA ASP A 111 -9.45 -2.29 -3.85
C ASP A 111 -8.43 -2.68 -2.76
N TYR A 112 -8.90 -3.22 -1.63
CA TYR A 112 -8.01 -3.61 -0.52
C TYR A 112 -7.03 -4.72 -0.91
N LYS A 113 -7.43 -5.63 -1.78
CA LYS A 113 -6.58 -6.71 -2.28
C LYS A 113 -5.40 -6.18 -3.08
N GLN A 114 -5.65 -5.21 -3.98
CA GLN A 114 -4.62 -4.52 -4.74
C GLN A 114 -3.73 -3.68 -3.83
N ARG A 115 -4.33 -2.93 -2.89
CA ARG A 115 -3.58 -2.08 -1.94
C ARG A 115 -2.64 -2.89 -1.07
N GLU A 116 -3.06 -4.03 -0.58
CA GLU A 116 -2.22 -4.90 0.25
C GLU A 116 -1.08 -5.55 -0.53
N MET A 117 -1.31 -5.96 -1.78
CA MET A 117 -0.24 -6.43 -2.66
C MET A 117 0.81 -5.32 -2.88
N ILE A 118 0.38 -4.11 -3.18
CA ILE A 118 1.25 -2.95 -3.41
C ILE A 118 2.02 -2.59 -2.13
N THR A 119 1.35 -2.57 -0.98
CA THR A 119 1.99 -2.32 0.32
C THR A 119 3.06 -3.37 0.63
N PHE A 120 2.78 -4.64 0.41
CA PHE A 120 3.77 -5.70 0.58
C PHE A 120 5.00 -5.45 -0.30
N CYS A 121 4.80 -5.01 -1.55
CA CYS A 121 5.91 -4.62 -2.44
C CYS A 121 6.74 -3.46 -1.87
N PHE A 122 6.12 -2.41 -1.32
CA PHE A 122 6.84 -1.31 -0.70
C PHE A 122 7.69 -1.77 0.49
N LEU A 123 7.13 -2.62 1.35
CA LEU A 123 7.76 -3.09 2.57
C LEU A 123 9.01 -3.91 2.29
N TYR A 124 8.94 -4.92 1.42
CA TYR A 124 10.13 -5.73 1.16
C TYR A 124 11.14 -4.99 0.28
N ALA A 125 10.68 -4.12 -0.64
CA ALA A 125 11.59 -3.35 -1.49
C ALA A 125 12.43 -2.34 -0.70
N GLN A 126 11.87 -1.68 0.32
CA GLN A 126 12.67 -0.80 1.18
C GLN A 126 13.53 -1.58 2.18
N GLY A 127 13.07 -2.72 2.67
CA GLY A 127 13.75 -3.53 3.68
C GLY A 127 13.67 -2.93 5.09
N GLY A 128 14.19 -3.68 6.09
CA GLY A 128 14.24 -3.20 7.49
C GLY A 128 12.92 -3.23 8.24
N CYS A 129 11.82 -3.72 7.65
CA CYS A 129 10.47 -3.74 8.22
C CYS A 129 9.84 -5.14 8.13
N LYS A 130 10.60 -6.17 8.52
CA LYS A 130 10.18 -7.58 8.46
C LYS A 130 8.86 -7.87 9.21
N PRO A 131 8.64 -7.37 10.45
CA PRO A 131 7.36 -7.60 11.14
C PRO A 131 6.16 -7.08 10.35
N GLN A 132 6.28 -5.90 9.75
CA GLN A 132 5.22 -5.32 8.93
C GLN A 132 5.02 -6.13 7.64
N ALA A 133 6.10 -6.58 7.01
CA ALA A 133 6.01 -7.42 5.80
C ALA A 133 5.27 -8.73 6.09
N ILE A 134 5.49 -9.37 7.26
CA ILE A 134 4.74 -10.57 7.66
C ILE A 134 3.26 -10.23 7.87
N ALA A 135 2.95 -9.16 8.61
CA ALA A 135 1.56 -8.75 8.86
C ALA A 135 0.79 -8.46 7.55
N HIS A 136 1.42 -7.75 6.62
CA HIS A 136 0.81 -7.46 5.31
C HIS A 136 0.76 -8.68 4.38
N ALA A 137 1.68 -9.65 4.50
CA ALA A 137 1.56 -10.94 3.81
C ALA A 137 0.33 -11.73 4.33
N LYS A 138 0.09 -11.78 5.65
CA LYS A 138 -1.14 -12.36 6.23
C LYS A 138 -2.40 -11.66 5.72
N ALA A 139 -2.41 -10.33 5.72
CA ALA A 139 -3.53 -9.56 5.20
C ALA A 139 -3.81 -9.88 3.73
N ASN A 140 -2.77 -10.00 2.90
CA ASN A 140 -2.89 -10.43 1.51
C ASN A 140 -3.56 -11.80 1.39
N ILE A 141 -3.09 -12.80 2.16
CA ILE A 141 -3.64 -14.16 2.15
C ILE A 141 -5.12 -14.11 2.57
N ARG A 142 -5.45 -13.38 3.62
CA ARG A 142 -6.81 -13.18 4.09
C ARG A 142 -7.73 -12.56 3.03
N LEU A 143 -7.22 -11.63 2.23
CA LEU A 143 -7.94 -10.96 1.15
C LEU A 143 -7.97 -11.78 -0.17
N GLY A 144 -7.37 -12.97 -0.19
CA GLY A 144 -7.37 -13.88 -1.34
C GLY A 144 -6.22 -13.69 -2.31
N ASN A 145 -5.13 -13.01 -1.91
CA ASN A 145 -3.83 -13.09 -2.56
C ASN A 145 -3.03 -14.21 -1.90
N ASP A 146 -3.15 -15.43 -2.39
CA ASP A 146 -2.51 -16.60 -1.79
C ASP A 146 -0.97 -16.54 -1.84
N GLU A 147 -0.33 -17.47 -1.12
CA GLU A 147 1.14 -17.55 -1.06
C GLU A 147 1.76 -17.71 -2.45
N ALA A 148 1.15 -18.53 -3.31
CA ALA A 148 1.66 -18.77 -4.66
C ALA A 148 1.61 -17.50 -5.51
N PHE A 149 0.56 -16.70 -5.37
CA PHE A 149 0.46 -15.40 -6.02
C PHE A 149 1.54 -14.43 -5.51
N LEU A 150 1.70 -14.31 -4.18
CA LEU A 150 2.72 -13.43 -3.60
C LEU A 150 4.15 -13.81 -4.01
N ILE A 151 4.46 -15.11 -4.07
CA ILE A 151 5.76 -15.61 -4.57
C ILE A 151 5.97 -15.19 -6.03
N LYS A 152 4.94 -15.28 -6.88
CA LYS A 152 5.01 -14.77 -8.28
C LYS A 152 5.29 -13.28 -8.33
N VAL A 153 4.62 -12.48 -7.48
CA VAL A 153 4.86 -11.03 -7.38
C VAL A 153 6.31 -10.74 -7.00
N VAL A 154 6.84 -11.42 -5.97
CA VAL A 154 8.25 -11.27 -5.56
C VAL A 154 9.18 -11.66 -6.71
N SER A 155 8.91 -12.79 -7.37
CA SER A 155 9.74 -13.30 -8.48
C SER A 155 9.85 -12.30 -9.63
N GLN A 156 8.76 -11.65 -10.02
CA GLN A 156 8.75 -10.60 -11.05
C GLN A 156 9.54 -9.35 -10.65
N ASN A 157 9.67 -9.10 -9.35
CA ASN A 157 10.39 -7.94 -8.84
C ASN A 157 11.88 -8.18 -8.55
N VAL A 158 12.38 -9.41 -8.64
CA VAL A 158 13.81 -9.72 -8.39
C VAL A 158 14.76 -8.81 -9.18
N PRO A 159 14.54 -8.51 -10.48
CA PRO A 159 15.43 -7.64 -11.24
C PRO A 159 15.53 -6.20 -10.72
N PHE A 160 14.53 -5.75 -9.98
CA PHE A 160 14.43 -4.38 -9.47
C PHE A 160 14.85 -4.26 -8.00
N VAL A 161 14.66 -5.32 -7.22
CA VAL A 161 14.85 -5.33 -5.75
C VAL A 161 16.12 -6.08 -5.34
N GLY A 162 16.54 -7.05 -6.13
CA GLY A 162 17.69 -7.91 -5.88
C GLY A 162 17.38 -9.11 -4.97
N TYR A 163 18.23 -10.12 -5.02
CA TYR A 163 18.04 -11.40 -4.32
C TYR A 163 17.87 -11.28 -2.81
N PRO A 164 18.71 -10.52 -2.06
CA PRO A 164 18.61 -10.55 -0.60
C PRO A 164 17.24 -10.11 -0.08
N ARG A 165 16.66 -9.05 -0.65
CA ARG A 165 15.34 -8.56 -0.27
C ARG A 165 14.23 -9.49 -0.73
N SER A 166 14.37 -10.07 -1.91
CA SER A 166 13.40 -11.04 -2.45
C SER A 166 13.36 -12.32 -1.61
N LEU A 167 14.50 -12.85 -1.19
CA LEU A 167 14.58 -14.02 -0.29
C LEU A 167 13.96 -13.70 1.08
N ASN A 168 14.22 -12.51 1.63
CA ASN A 168 13.57 -12.07 2.86
C ASN A 168 12.04 -11.92 2.72
N ALA A 169 11.55 -11.49 1.55
CA ALA A 169 10.13 -11.42 1.27
C ALA A 169 9.48 -12.81 1.23
N ILE A 170 10.14 -13.80 0.61
CA ILE A 170 9.67 -15.20 0.59
C ILE A 170 9.59 -15.75 2.01
N ASP A 171 10.61 -15.55 2.85
CA ASP A 171 10.58 -15.95 4.28
C ASP A 171 9.40 -15.28 5.04
N CYS A 172 9.06 -14.03 4.71
CA CYS A 172 7.87 -13.37 5.29
C CYS A 172 6.57 -14.03 4.85
N ILE A 173 6.44 -14.40 3.58
CA ILE A 173 5.26 -15.09 3.03
C ILE A 173 5.09 -16.45 3.70
N GLU A 174 6.16 -17.27 3.77
CA GLU A 174 6.15 -18.59 4.41
C GLU A 174 5.76 -18.52 5.88
N LYS A 175 6.18 -17.48 6.61
CA LYS A 175 5.78 -17.25 8.01
C LYS A 175 4.32 -16.86 8.13
N ALA A 176 3.84 -16.05 7.22
CA ALA A 176 2.44 -15.61 7.20
C ALA A 176 1.47 -16.77 6.94
N GLY A 177 1.86 -17.77 6.12
CA GLY A 177 1.03 -18.92 5.80
C GLY A 177 0.97 -20.00 6.89
N LYS A 178 1.88 -19.96 7.88
CA LYS A 178 1.95 -20.96 8.98
C LYS A 178 1.10 -20.61 10.21
N GLU A 179 0.59 -19.40 10.28
CA GLU A 179 -0.21 -18.89 11.40
C GLU A 179 -1.67 -18.67 10.98
#